data_bb53697c2e43e81331ad56dfaf25a917
#
_entry.id   bb53697c2e43e81331ad56dfaf25a917
#
_cell.length_a   1.000
_cell.length_b   1.000
_cell.length_c   1.000
_cell.angle_alpha   90.00
_cell.angle_beta   90.00
_cell.angle_gamma   90.00
#
_symmetry.space_group_name_H-M   'P 1'
#
loop_
_entity.id
_entity.type
_entity.pdbx_description
1 polymer ?
#
loop_
_entity_poly.entity_id
_entity_poly.type
_entity_poly.pdbx_seq_one_letter_code
_entity_poly.pdbx_strand_id
1 'polypeptide(L)'
;MNSAELTQCSPGATEQIAPAIRLIGIDKTFRNGDQTIQVLRNVNLTVAPQTIVGLIGTSGSGKSTLLNIVAGIVKSDRGQVCICGAASEAFNDWCSVGYMFQEDRLLPWRTAIRNVEFALETGTMPKSERTRRALETLQLVELDGFANAFPYQLSGGMRSRVALARCLVTEPRILLMDEPFSRLDAQTRAQMHEELLRIHRLKAMTVLFVTHDVAEATLLADEVAVISPRPGTIKEIVKIAPPRPRDVTQPDVTVYLQRLRALI
;
A
#
# COMPACT_ATOMS: atom_id res chain seq x y z
N MET A 1 -25.78 30.26 17.02
CA MET A 1 -26.31 28.97 17.42
C MET A 1 -26.59 28.18 16.14
N ASN A 2 -25.71 27.32 15.76
CA ASN A 2 -25.96 26.30 14.74
C ASN A 2 -25.02 25.12 15.03
N SER A 3 -25.61 24.11 15.65
CA SER A 3 -24.94 22.87 16.00
C SER A 3 -24.73 22.07 14.73
N ALA A 4 -23.48 21.96 14.28
CA ALA A 4 -23.08 21.03 13.24
C ALA A 4 -23.20 19.60 13.81
N GLU A 5 -24.14 18.84 13.31
CA GLU A 5 -24.32 17.43 13.60
C GLU A 5 -23.06 16.65 13.22
N LEU A 6 -22.34 16.23 14.24
CA LEU A 6 -21.33 15.19 14.16
C LEU A 6 -22.06 13.87 13.82
N THR A 7 -22.04 13.48 12.58
CA THR A 7 -22.55 12.17 12.16
C THR A 7 -21.62 11.12 12.75
N GLN A 8 -22.00 10.64 13.94
CA GLN A 8 -21.39 9.51 14.62
C GLN A 8 -21.49 8.28 13.70
N CYS A 9 -20.41 7.50 13.61
CA CYS A 9 -20.44 6.14 13.11
C CYS A 9 -21.41 5.33 14.00
N SER A 10 -22.69 5.26 13.63
CA SER A 10 -23.67 4.48 14.33
C SER A 10 -23.46 2.99 14.06
N PRO A 11 -23.39 2.12 15.08
CA PRO A 11 -23.43 0.67 14.91
C PRO A 11 -24.87 0.24 14.70
N GLY A 12 -25.25 0.02 13.44
CA GLY A 12 -26.58 -0.43 13.04
C GLY A 12 -26.51 -1.65 12.13
N ALA A 13 -26.82 -2.82 12.69
CA ALA A 13 -27.41 -4.03 12.10
C ALA A 13 -26.71 -4.70 10.91
N THR A 14 -26.27 -5.90 11.12
CA THR A 14 -25.42 -6.87 10.44
C THR A 14 -23.95 -6.60 10.75
N GLU A 15 -23.20 -7.63 11.18
CA GLU A 15 -21.74 -7.58 11.35
C GLU A 15 -21.05 -7.25 10.01
N GLN A 16 -21.14 -6.00 9.59
CA GLN A 16 -20.33 -5.49 8.50
C GLN A 16 -18.92 -5.31 9.09
N ILE A 17 -18.04 -6.22 8.72
CA ILE A 17 -16.62 -6.11 9.02
C ILE A 17 -16.19 -4.69 8.64
N ALA A 18 -15.71 -3.92 9.63
CA ALA A 18 -15.31 -2.53 9.40
C ALA A 18 -14.25 -2.47 8.28
N PRO A 19 -14.34 -1.51 7.35
CA PRO A 19 -13.36 -1.38 6.29
C PRO A 19 -11.94 -1.17 6.86
N ALA A 20 -10.94 -1.74 6.20
CA ALA A 20 -9.56 -1.57 6.60
C ALA A 20 -9.10 -0.12 6.44
N ILE A 21 -9.54 0.55 5.35
CA ILE A 21 -9.28 1.97 5.09
C ILE A 21 -10.58 2.60 4.60
N ARG A 22 -10.92 3.77 5.14
CA ARG A 22 -12.03 4.59 4.64
C ARG A 22 -11.61 6.05 4.57
N LEU A 23 -11.70 6.62 3.38
CA LEU A 23 -11.43 8.00 3.08
C LEU A 23 -12.75 8.69 2.72
N ILE A 24 -13.05 9.82 3.36
CA ILE A 24 -14.29 10.57 3.17
C ILE A 24 -13.94 12.03 2.91
N GLY A 25 -14.20 12.51 1.68
CA GLY A 25 -14.05 13.90 1.31
C GLY A 25 -12.65 14.47 1.47
N ILE A 26 -11.60 13.70 1.17
CA ILE A 26 -10.21 14.13 1.39
C ILE A 26 -9.82 15.23 0.42
N ASP A 27 -9.43 16.37 0.98
CA ASP A 27 -8.77 17.46 0.27
C ASP A 27 -7.31 17.61 0.71
N LYS A 28 -6.43 17.93 -0.23
CA LYS A 28 -5.04 18.28 0.06
C LYS A 28 -4.49 19.32 -0.89
N THR A 29 -3.89 20.35 -0.29
CA THR A 29 -3.25 21.47 -0.96
C THR A 29 -1.85 21.67 -0.38
N PHE A 30 -0.88 21.87 -1.24
CA PHE A 30 0.48 22.26 -0.83
C PHE A 30 0.72 23.71 -1.20
N ARG A 31 1.46 24.43 -0.34
CA ARG A 31 1.95 25.76 -0.60
C ARG A 31 3.45 25.73 -0.83
N ASN A 32 3.88 26.34 -1.92
CA ASN A 32 5.30 26.51 -2.24
C ASN A 32 5.53 27.99 -2.57
N GLY A 33 5.98 28.75 -1.59
CA GLY A 33 6.02 30.20 -1.65
C GLY A 33 4.60 30.76 -1.87
N ASP A 34 4.43 31.60 -2.90
CA ASP A 34 3.14 32.21 -3.26
C ASP A 34 2.23 31.27 -4.07
N GLN A 35 2.73 30.12 -4.51
CA GLN A 35 1.95 29.17 -5.28
C GLN A 35 1.21 28.19 -4.38
N THR A 36 -0.09 28.07 -4.62
CA THR A 36 -0.97 27.12 -3.96
C THR A 36 -1.40 26.06 -4.95
N ILE A 37 -1.06 24.80 -4.66
CA ILE A 37 -1.33 23.66 -5.56
C ILE A 37 -2.30 22.72 -4.86
N GLN A 38 -3.54 22.68 -5.33
CA GLN A 38 -4.50 21.66 -4.90
C GLN A 38 -4.16 20.33 -5.57
N VAL A 39 -3.76 19.35 -4.76
CA VAL A 39 -3.31 18.02 -5.23
C VAL A 39 -4.46 17.01 -5.21
N LEU A 40 -5.29 17.03 -4.17
CA LEU A 40 -6.46 16.16 -4.02
C LEU A 40 -7.69 16.99 -3.75
N ARG A 41 -8.84 16.56 -4.28
CA ARG A 41 -10.13 17.19 -4.09
C ARG A 41 -11.24 16.17 -3.90
N ASN A 42 -11.91 16.22 -2.76
CA ASN A 42 -13.07 15.38 -2.42
C ASN A 42 -12.86 13.89 -2.72
N VAL A 43 -11.71 13.34 -2.32
CA VAL A 43 -11.39 11.94 -2.57
C VAL A 43 -12.15 11.06 -1.59
N ASN A 44 -12.93 10.12 -2.12
CA ASN A 44 -13.66 9.11 -1.37
C ASN A 44 -13.20 7.72 -1.83
N LEU A 45 -12.74 6.89 -0.88
CA LEU A 45 -12.27 5.52 -1.15
C LEU A 45 -12.53 4.64 0.06
N THR A 46 -13.04 3.45 -0.19
CA THR A 46 -13.21 2.42 0.84
C THR A 46 -12.47 1.16 0.42
N VAL A 47 -11.61 0.64 1.30
CA VAL A 47 -10.86 -0.60 1.09
C VAL A 47 -11.36 -1.63 2.07
N ALA A 48 -11.88 -2.75 1.56
CA ALA A 48 -12.34 -3.85 2.40
C ALA A 48 -11.15 -4.58 3.04
N PRO A 49 -11.32 -5.22 4.20
CA PRO A 49 -10.29 -6.06 4.78
C PRO A 49 -9.89 -7.20 3.85
N GLN A 50 -8.61 -7.58 3.89
CA GLN A 50 -8.06 -8.72 3.15
C GLN A 50 -8.21 -8.62 1.62
N THR A 51 -8.36 -7.41 1.08
CA THR A 51 -8.38 -7.16 -0.37
C THR A 51 -7.11 -6.49 -0.83
N ILE A 52 -6.80 -6.64 -2.11
CA ILE A 52 -5.75 -5.88 -2.81
C ILE A 52 -6.43 -4.80 -3.64
N VAL A 53 -6.18 -3.54 -3.33
CA VAL A 53 -6.70 -2.39 -4.10
C VAL A 53 -5.54 -1.67 -4.78
N GLY A 54 -5.65 -1.51 -6.10
CA GLY A 54 -4.71 -0.72 -6.91
C GLY A 54 -5.21 0.71 -7.08
N LEU A 55 -4.34 1.70 -6.94
CA LEU A 55 -4.62 3.10 -7.25
C LEU A 55 -3.82 3.50 -8.48
N ILE A 56 -4.49 3.77 -9.60
CA ILE A 56 -3.86 4.14 -10.86
C ILE A 56 -4.24 5.54 -11.33
N GLY A 57 -3.42 6.12 -12.18
CA GLY A 57 -3.63 7.44 -12.79
C GLY A 57 -2.33 8.05 -13.28
N THR A 58 -2.40 9.17 -13.96
CA THR A 58 -1.24 9.88 -14.52
C THR A 58 -0.24 10.29 -13.45
N SER A 59 1.02 10.52 -13.84
CA SER A 59 2.03 11.08 -12.93
C SER A 59 1.57 12.44 -12.40
N GLY A 60 1.81 12.69 -11.13
CA GLY A 60 1.41 13.94 -10.46
C GLY A 60 -0.08 14.06 -10.12
N SER A 61 -0.90 13.02 -10.29
CA SER A 61 -2.33 13.01 -9.92
C SER A 61 -2.59 12.97 -8.41
N GLY A 62 -1.57 12.80 -7.57
CA GLY A 62 -1.70 12.80 -6.11
C GLY A 62 -1.76 11.41 -5.45
N LYS A 63 -1.49 10.33 -6.19
CA LYS A 63 -1.52 8.94 -5.67
C LYS A 63 -0.64 8.73 -4.44
N SER A 64 0.64 9.08 -4.53
CA SER A 64 1.58 8.97 -3.39
C SER A 64 1.19 9.91 -2.25
N THR A 65 0.61 11.09 -2.55
CA THR A 65 0.07 11.98 -1.52
C THR A 65 -1.09 11.32 -0.78
N LEU A 66 -2.01 10.66 -1.50
CA LEU A 66 -3.13 9.95 -0.89
C LEU A 66 -2.62 8.79 -0.03
N LEU A 67 -1.65 8.03 -0.52
CA LEU A 67 -1.03 6.93 0.25
C LEU A 67 -0.34 7.45 1.52
N ASN A 68 0.37 8.58 1.44
CA ASN A 68 1.00 9.23 2.60
C ASN A 68 -0.04 9.75 3.62
N ILE A 69 -1.22 10.17 3.16
CA ILE A 69 -2.33 10.57 4.04
C ILE A 69 -2.87 9.33 4.78
N VAL A 70 -3.06 8.21 4.09
CA VAL A 70 -3.47 6.94 4.71
C VAL A 70 -2.46 6.46 5.74
N ALA A 71 -1.16 6.62 5.46
CA ALA A 71 -0.06 6.26 6.37
C ALA A 71 0.11 7.21 7.56
N GLY A 72 -0.67 8.30 7.65
CA GLY A 72 -0.50 9.32 8.69
C GLY A 72 0.76 10.20 8.55
N ILE A 73 1.53 10.05 7.44
CA ILE A 73 2.74 10.83 7.17
C ILE A 73 2.40 12.27 6.78
N VAL A 74 1.29 12.43 6.04
CA VAL A 74 0.78 13.73 5.61
C VAL A 74 -0.64 13.91 6.12
N LYS A 75 -0.92 15.05 6.75
CA LYS A 75 -2.29 15.38 7.19
C LYS A 75 -3.12 15.91 6.02
N SER A 76 -4.37 15.45 5.88
CA SER A 76 -5.34 16.04 4.97
C SER A 76 -5.74 17.45 5.45
N ASP A 77 -6.14 18.33 4.52
CA ASP A 77 -6.62 19.68 4.87
C ASP A 77 -8.12 19.66 5.23
N ARG A 78 -8.86 18.70 4.62
CA ARG A 78 -10.28 18.42 4.90
C ARG A 78 -10.56 16.94 4.74
N GLY A 79 -11.71 16.53 5.23
CA GLY A 79 -12.18 15.15 5.15
C GLY A 79 -11.73 14.31 6.34
N GLN A 80 -12.07 13.03 6.30
CA GLN A 80 -11.82 12.09 7.39
C GLN A 80 -11.14 10.83 6.87
N VAL A 81 -10.12 10.38 7.59
CA VAL A 81 -9.41 9.11 7.35
C VAL A 81 -9.73 8.15 8.50
N CYS A 82 -10.24 6.97 8.18
CA CYS A 82 -10.45 5.92 9.16
C CYS A 82 -9.58 4.71 8.80
N ILE A 83 -8.88 4.16 9.77
CA ILE A 83 -8.03 2.97 9.68
C ILE A 83 -8.58 1.92 10.64
N CYS A 84 -8.92 0.74 10.13
CA CYS A 84 -9.52 -0.34 10.93
C CYS A 84 -10.72 0.12 11.79
N GLY A 85 -11.55 1.03 11.25
CA GLY A 85 -12.73 1.59 11.93
C GLY A 85 -12.45 2.75 12.89
N ALA A 86 -11.21 3.08 13.20
CA ALA A 86 -10.83 4.22 14.02
C ALA A 86 -10.46 5.44 13.17
N ALA A 87 -10.83 6.65 13.60
CA ALA A 87 -10.34 7.87 12.95
C ALA A 87 -8.81 7.96 13.08
N SER A 88 -8.12 8.44 12.06
CA SER A 88 -6.64 8.47 12.01
C SER A 88 -6.01 9.26 13.15
N GLU A 89 -6.70 10.27 13.67
CA GLU A 89 -6.26 11.07 14.81
C GLU A 89 -6.29 10.29 16.13
N ALA A 90 -7.14 9.27 16.24
CA ALA A 90 -7.27 8.38 17.39
C ALA A 90 -6.58 7.03 17.19
N PHE A 91 -6.08 6.77 15.98
CA PHE A 91 -5.41 5.52 15.63
C PHE A 91 -3.96 5.54 16.14
N ASN A 92 -3.58 4.57 16.97
CA ASN A 92 -2.27 4.46 17.64
C ASN A 92 -1.54 3.16 17.31
N ASP A 93 -2.19 2.21 16.65
CA ASP A 93 -1.55 0.95 16.24
C ASP A 93 -0.87 1.05 14.88
N TRP A 94 0.01 2.06 14.70
CA TRP A 94 0.73 2.26 13.43
C TRP A 94 1.70 1.12 13.09
N CYS A 95 2.05 0.26 14.04
CA CYS A 95 2.83 -0.95 13.77
C CYS A 95 2.04 -1.96 12.91
N SER A 96 0.70 -1.88 12.91
CA SER A 96 -0.17 -2.69 12.05
C SER A 96 -0.27 -2.17 10.60
N VAL A 97 0.40 -1.05 10.27
CA VAL A 97 0.45 -0.47 8.93
C VAL A 97 1.89 -0.52 8.40
N GLY A 98 2.15 -1.41 7.45
CA GLY A 98 3.42 -1.46 6.74
C GLY A 98 3.43 -0.46 5.58
N TYR A 99 4.58 0.19 5.33
CA TYR A 99 4.73 1.10 4.20
C TYR A 99 5.98 0.75 3.38
N MET A 100 5.78 0.34 2.13
CA MET A 100 6.84 0.10 1.15
C MET A 100 6.96 1.29 0.20
N PHE A 101 8.10 1.97 0.25
CA PHE A 101 8.40 3.11 -0.61
C PHE A 101 8.82 2.68 -2.02
N GLN A 102 8.75 3.58 -2.98
CA GLN A 102 9.24 3.38 -4.35
C GLN A 102 10.73 3.02 -4.39
N GLU A 103 11.51 3.60 -3.50
CA GLU A 103 12.90 3.22 -3.24
C GLU A 103 12.96 2.23 -2.08
N ASP A 104 13.89 1.28 -2.14
CA ASP A 104 14.03 0.27 -1.08
C ASP A 104 14.40 0.87 0.29
N ARG A 105 15.05 2.05 0.29
CA ARG A 105 15.48 2.79 1.51
C ARG A 105 16.12 1.88 2.56
N LEU A 106 16.91 0.91 2.10
CA LEU A 106 17.68 0.08 3.00
C LEU A 106 18.80 0.90 3.62
N LEU A 107 19.08 0.63 4.89
CA LEU A 107 20.20 1.21 5.61
C LEU A 107 21.49 0.56 5.07
N PRO A 108 22.35 1.30 4.34
CA PRO A 108 23.48 0.69 3.61
C PRO A 108 24.57 0.12 4.53
N TRP A 109 24.60 0.56 5.79
CA TRP A 109 25.52 0.08 6.83
C TRP A 109 24.97 -1.09 7.66
N ARG A 110 23.77 -1.59 7.33
CA ARG A 110 23.13 -2.73 7.98
C ARG A 110 22.99 -3.90 6.99
N THR A 111 23.18 -5.10 7.48
CA THR A 111 22.90 -6.33 6.71
C THR A 111 21.40 -6.48 6.45
N ALA A 112 20.99 -7.42 5.56
CA ALA A 112 19.59 -7.70 5.25
C ALA A 112 18.77 -8.00 6.52
N ILE A 113 19.25 -8.90 7.39
CA ILE A 113 18.58 -9.21 8.66
C ILE A 113 18.45 -7.98 9.56
N ARG A 114 19.50 -7.14 9.64
CA ARG A 114 19.48 -5.92 10.47
C ARG A 114 18.56 -4.84 9.89
N ASN A 115 18.37 -4.81 8.58
CA ASN A 115 17.37 -3.96 7.94
C ASN A 115 15.95 -4.41 8.29
N VAL A 116 15.70 -5.72 8.33
CA VAL A 116 14.39 -6.26 8.73
C VAL A 116 14.14 -6.06 10.22
N GLU A 117 15.11 -6.35 11.09
CA GLU A 117 15.01 -6.11 12.54
C GLU A 117 14.71 -4.66 12.92
N PHE A 118 15.14 -3.71 12.08
CA PHE A 118 14.96 -2.28 12.34
C PHE A 118 13.51 -1.88 12.63
N ALA A 119 12.55 -2.50 11.94
CA ALA A 119 11.13 -2.23 12.16
C ALA A 119 10.63 -2.69 13.54
N LEU A 120 11.36 -3.57 14.23
CA LEU A 120 11.03 -4.10 15.55
C LEU A 120 11.82 -3.39 16.69
N GLU A 121 12.74 -2.47 16.36
CA GLU A 121 13.61 -1.83 17.36
C GLU A 121 12.87 -0.83 18.27
N THR A 122 11.73 -0.31 17.83
CA THR A 122 10.93 0.67 18.60
C THR A 122 10.13 0.06 19.75
N GLY A 123 9.98 -1.28 19.75
CA GLY A 123 9.23 -2.01 20.79
C GLY A 123 10.09 -2.54 21.92
N THR A 124 9.46 -3.19 22.87
CA THR A 124 10.11 -3.84 24.04
C THR A 124 10.58 -5.27 23.75
N MET A 125 10.47 -5.74 22.51
CA MET A 125 10.78 -7.12 22.12
C MET A 125 12.28 -7.44 22.36
N PRO A 126 12.62 -8.59 23.01
CA PRO A 126 14.01 -9.01 23.19
C PRO A 126 14.73 -9.19 21.85
N LYS A 127 16.04 -8.92 21.83
CA LYS A 127 16.87 -9.01 20.62
C LYS A 127 16.83 -10.39 19.98
N SER A 128 16.84 -11.47 20.76
CA SER A 128 16.76 -12.84 20.26
C SER A 128 15.48 -13.10 19.49
N GLU A 129 14.36 -12.59 19.98
CA GLU A 129 13.05 -12.71 19.34
C GLU A 129 12.97 -11.87 18.06
N ARG A 130 13.53 -10.64 18.07
CA ARG A 130 13.62 -9.81 16.84
C ARG A 130 14.41 -10.51 15.76
N THR A 131 15.56 -11.11 16.12
CA THR A 131 16.40 -11.86 15.17
C THR A 131 15.67 -13.07 14.62
N ARG A 132 14.97 -13.83 15.47
CA ARG A 132 14.16 -14.99 15.04
C ARG A 132 13.09 -14.57 14.01
N ARG A 133 12.27 -13.56 14.33
CA ARG A 133 11.24 -13.05 13.43
C ARG A 133 11.80 -12.51 12.12
N ALA A 134 12.94 -11.81 12.18
CA ALA A 134 13.60 -11.28 10.99
C ALA A 134 14.08 -12.42 10.07
N LEU A 135 14.65 -13.50 10.62
CA LEU A 135 15.05 -14.68 9.85
C LEU A 135 13.84 -15.37 9.20
N GLU A 136 12.78 -15.61 9.96
CA GLU A 136 11.55 -16.22 9.44
C GLU A 136 10.94 -15.37 8.32
N THR A 137 10.99 -14.04 8.45
CA THR A 137 10.47 -13.13 7.43
C THR A 137 11.38 -13.09 6.20
N LEU A 138 12.71 -13.17 6.35
CA LEU A 138 13.65 -13.33 5.23
C LEU A 138 13.42 -14.67 4.49
N GLN A 139 13.15 -15.75 5.21
CA GLN A 139 12.77 -17.03 4.62
C GLN A 139 11.44 -16.91 3.86
N LEU A 140 10.46 -16.19 4.39
CA LEU A 140 9.18 -15.94 3.72
C LEU A 140 9.36 -15.29 2.35
N VAL A 141 10.35 -14.40 2.18
CA VAL A 141 10.69 -13.72 0.92
C VAL A 141 11.87 -14.40 0.18
N GLU A 142 12.20 -15.65 0.50
CA GLU A 142 13.24 -16.47 -0.15
C GLU A 142 14.65 -15.82 -0.13
N LEU A 143 15.03 -15.23 0.99
CA LEU A 143 16.33 -14.59 1.22
C LEU A 143 17.08 -15.11 2.45
N ASP A 144 16.77 -16.30 2.95
CA ASP A 144 17.42 -16.91 4.13
C ASP A 144 18.94 -17.05 3.95
N GLY A 145 19.42 -17.43 2.76
CA GLY A 145 20.84 -17.51 2.44
C GLY A 145 21.59 -16.17 2.38
N PHE A 146 20.86 -15.03 2.39
CA PHE A 146 21.43 -13.68 2.24
C PHE A 146 21.23 -12.80 3.49
N ALA A 147 20.89 -13.38 4.63
CA ALA A 147 20.62 -12.66 5.86
C ALA A 147 21.76 -11.72 6.28
N ASN A 148 23.01 -12.12 6.08
CA ASN A 148 24.19 -11.35 6.46
C ASN A 148 24.75 -10.45 5.32
N ALA A 149 24.12 -10.45 4.14
CA ALA A 149 24.55 -9.62 3.03
C ALA A 149 24.17 -8.14 3.27
N PHE A 150 25.07 -7.22 2.88
CA PHE A 150 24.79 -5.79 2.87
C PHE A 150 24.03 -5.39 1.59
N PRO A 151 23.28 -4.27 1.56
CA PRO A 151 22.51 -3.83 0.40
C PRO A 151 23.29 -3.76 -0.91
N TYR A 152 24.57 -3.36 -0.87
CA TYR A 152 25.43 -3.30 -2.05
C TYR A 152 25.82 -4.69 -2.62
N GLN A 153 25.66 -5.75 -1.85
CA GLN A 153 25.90 -7.14 -2.26
C GLN A 153 24.66 -7.81 -2.86
N LEU A 154 23.52 -7.13 -2.82
CA LEU A 154 22.22 -7.66 -3.25
C LEU A 154 21.82 -7.11 -4.63
N SER A 155 21.18 -7.94 -5.45
CA SER A 155 20.54 -7.47 -6.67
C SER A 155 19.37 -6.50 -6.38
N GLY A 156 18.87 -5.78 -7.40
CA GLY A 156 17.71 -4.90 -7.25
C GLY A 156 16.49 -5.63 -6.70
N GLY A 157 16.19 -6.80 -7.24
CA GLY A 157 15.07 -7.64 -6.77
C GLY A 157 15.27 -8.13 -5.34
N MET A 158 16.49 -8.55 -4.97
CA MET A 158 16.80 -8.94 -3.59
C MET A 158 16.62 -7.79 -2.62
N ARG A 159 17.05 -6.56 -2.98
CA ARG A 159 16.81 -5.37 -2.15
C ARG A 159 15.32 -5.08 -1.97
N SER A 160 14.53 -5.21 -3.04
CA SER A 160 13.06 -5.06 -2.95
C SER A 160 12.42 -6.11 -2.04
N ARG A 161 12.90 -7.36 -2.07
CA ARG A 161 12.46 -8.42 -1.14
C ARG A 161 12.84 -8.11 0.31
N VAL A 162 14.04 -7.59 0.58
CA VAL A 162 14.42 -7.14 1.94
C VAL A 162 13.54 -5.99 2.40
N ALA A 163 13.22 -5.01 1.52
CA ALA A 163 12.30 -3.92 1.84
C ALA A 163 10.89 -4.42 2.15
N LEU A 164 10.40 -5.40 1.39
CA LEU A 164 9.13 -6.07 1.66
C LEU A 164 9.17 -6.82 3.01
N ALA A 165 10.23 -7.59 3.27
CA ALA A 165 10.42 -8.30 4.55
C ALA A 165 10.42 -7.32 5.74
N ARG A 166 11.07 -6.15 5.60
CA ARG A 166 11.06 -5.11 6.63
C ARG A 166 9.65 -4.59 6.94
N CYS A 167 8.77 -4.52 5.93
CA CYS A 167 7.37 -4.16 6.14
C CYS A 167 6.56 -5.30 6.78
N LEU A 168 6.86 -6.55 6.45
CA LEU A 168 6.11 -7.73 6.88
C LEU A 168 6.44 -8.22 8.29
N VAL A 169 7.65 -7.92 8.80
CA VAL A 169 8.15 -8.43 10.10
C VAL A 169 7.31 -7.96 11.29
N THR A 170 6.61 -6.83 11.14
CA THR A 170 5.66 -6.31 12.13
C THR A 170 4.29 -6.97 12.05
N GLU A 171 4.08 -7.90 11.11
CA GLU A 171 2.81 -8.58 10.83
C GLU A 171 1.66 -7.58 10.60
N PRO A 172 1.80 -6.67 9.61
CA PRO A 172 0.85 -5.60 9.41
C PRO A 172 -0.51 -6.14 8.95
N ARG A 173 -1.60 -5.49 9.41
CA ARG A 173 -2.96 -5.71 8.87
C ARG A 173 -3.16 -5.02 7.53
N ILE A 174 -2.43 -3.91 7.31
CA ILE A 174 -2.50 -3.10 6.10
C ILE A 174 -1.08 -2.92 5.56
N LEU A 175 -0.88 -3.21 4.28
CA LEU A 175 0.36 -2.94 3.56
C LEU A 175 0.10 -1.86 2.51
N LEU A 176 0.76 -0.72 2.65
CA LEU A 176 0.75 0.39 1.71
C LEU A 176 2.00 0.30 0.83
N MET A 177 1.85 0.42 -0.50
CA MET A 177 2.99 0.28 -1.42
C MET A 177 2.97 1.40 -2.46
N ASP A 178 4.03 2.19 -2.53
CA ASP A 178 4.16 3.30 -3.50
C ASP A 178 5.05 2.89 -4.66
N GLU A 179 4.49 2.58 -5.81
CA GLU A 179 5.16 2.10 -7.04
C GLU A 179 6.23 1.02 -6.78
N PRO A 180 5.87 -0.07 -6.05
CA PRO A 180 6.85 -1.00 -5.46
C PRO A 180 7.71 -1.76 -6.48
N PHE A 181 7.23 -1.89 -7.72
CA PHE A 181 7.87 -2.70 -8.74
C PHE A 181 8.38 -1.89 -9.94
N SER A 182 8.26 -0.56 -9.90
CA SER A 182 8.59 0.34 -11.03
C SER A 182 10.08 0.28 -11.46
N ARG A 183 10.98 -0.10 -10.55
CA ARG A 183 12.43 -0.15 -10.79
C ARG A 183 12.95 -1.55 -11.12
N LEU A 184 12.07 -2.53 -11.23
CA LEU A 184 12.45 -3.92 -11.50
C LEU A 184 12.36 -4.22 -12.99
N ASP A 185 13.25 -5.08 -13.47
CA ASP A 185 13.13 -5.69 -14.79
C ASP A 185 11.88 -6.58 -14.87
N ALA A 186 11.45 -6.93 -16.07
CA ALA A 186 10.20 -7.64 -16.30
C ALA A 186 10.13 -9.01 -15.59
N GLN A 187 11.24 -9.77 -15.58
CA GLN A 187 11.28 -11.09 -14.97
C GLN A 187 11.21 -11.00 -13.45
N THR A 188 12.03 -10.14 -12.84
CA THR A 188 12.03 -9.88 -11.39
C THR A 188 10.69 -9.35 -10.92
N ARG A 189 10.05 -8.47 -11.72
CA ARG A 189 8.72 -7.93 -11.43
C ARG A 189 7.67 -9.03 -11.39
N ALA A 190 7.65 -9.93 -12.37
CA ALA A 190 6.72 -11.07 -12.39
C ALA A 190 6.88 -11.94 -11.14
N GLN A 191 8.12 -12.26 -10.75
CA GLN A 191 8.40 -13.01 -9.53
C GLN A 191 7.89 -12.30 -8.26
N MET A 192 8.09 -10.97 -8.18
CA MET A 192 7.62 -10.18 -7.04
C MET A 192 6.07 -10.10 -6.98
N HIS A 193 5.39 -10.10 -8.13
CA HIS A 193 3.93 -10.19 -8.19
C HIS A 193 3.42 -11.51 -7.61
N GLU A 194 4.00 -12.63 -8.04
CA GLU A 194 3.65 -13.96 -7.52
C GLU A 194 3.92 -14.05 -6.01
N GLU A 195 5.06 -13.51 -5.57
CA GLU A 195 5.45 -13.45 -4.16
C GLU A 195 4.44 -12.65 -3.33
N LEU A 196 4.07 -11.45 -3.78
CA LEU A 196 3.06 -10.63 -3.11
C LEU A 196 1.73 -11.38 -2.99
N LEU A 197 1.27 -12.01 -4.07
CA LEU A 197 0.02 -12.77 -4.07
C LEU A 197 0.08 -13.99 -3.14
N ARG A 198 1.22 -14.68 -3.07
CA ARG A 198 1.47 -15.79 -2.15
C ARG A 198 1.41 -15.32 -0.69
N ILE A 199 2.13 -14.25 -0.37
CA ILE A 199 2.18 -13.68 0.98
C ILE A 199 0.80 -13.13 1.40
N HIS A 200 0.11 -12.43 0.51
CA HIS A 200 -1.24 -11.93 0.76
C HIS A 200 -2.21 -13.07 1.16
N ARG A 201 -2.18 -14.19 0.45
CA ARG A 201 -3.00 -15.37 0.79
C ARG A 201 -2.63 -15.97 2.15
N LEU A 202 -1.33 -16.02 2.48
CA LEU A 202 -0.85 -16.60 3.74
C LEU A 202 -1.16 -15.72 4.96
N LYS A 203 -1.06 -14.40 4.81
CA LYS A 203 -1.16 -13.45 5.93
C LYS A 203 -2.53 -12.77 6.04
N ALA A 204 -3.43 -12.98 5.06
CA ALA A 204 -4.76 -12.36 5.02
C ALA A 204 -4.74 -10.84 5.30
N MET A 205 -3.71 -10.13 4.81
CA MET A 205 -3.55 -8.69 5.00
C MET A 205 -4.29 -7.90 3.92
N THR A 206 -4.59 -6.64 4.18
CA THR A 206 -5.12 -5.69 3.19
C THR A 206 -3.96 -5.00 2.49
N VAL A 207 -4.02 -4.85 1.17
CA VAL A 207 -2.99 -4.16 0.39
C VAL A 207 -3.61 -2.99 -0.36
N LEU A 208 -3.03 -1.80 -0.21
CA LEU A 208 -3.30 -0.64 -1.06
C LEU A 208 -2.00 -0.25 -1.74
N PHE A 209 -1.94 -0.40 -3.07
CA PHE A 209 -0.73 -0.06 -3.81
C PHE A 209 -0.98 0.96 -4.91
N VAL A 210 0.01 1.79 -5.14
CA VAL A 210 0.03 2.79 -6.22
C VAL A 210 0.88 2.26 -7.36
N THR A 211 0.37 2.40 -8.58
CA THR A 211 1.14 2.12 -9.79
C THR A 211 0.68 3.01 -10.95
N HIS A 212 1.55 3.20 -11.93
CA HIS A 212 1.19 3.76 -13.24
C HIS A 212 1.03 2.66 -14.31
N ASP A 213 1.32 1.40 -13.96
CA ASP A 213 1.19 0.25 -14.86
C ASP A 213 -0.20 -0.40 -14.70
N VAL A 214 -1.02 -0.24 -15.75
CA VAL A 214 -2.38 -0.79 -15.81
C VAL A 214 -2.38 -2.32 -15.80
N ALA A 215 -1.36 -2.95 -16.42
CA ALA A 215 -1.23 -4.39 -16.43
C ALA A 215 -0.98 -4.93 -15.01
N GLU A 216 -0.07 -4.29 -14.28
CA GLU A 216 0.19 -4.60 -12.88
C GLU A 216 -1.08 -4.51 -12.02
N ALA A 217 -1.82 -3.39 -12.13
CA ALA A 217 -3.07 -3.21 -11.40
C ALA A 217 -4.10 -4.30 -11.75
N THR A 218 -4.23 -4.66 -13.04
CA THR A 218 -5.16 -5.68 -13.50
C THR A 218 -4.77 -7.08 -12.97
N LEU A 219 -3.48 -7.41 -12.93
CA LEU A 219 -2.99 -8.71 -12.48
C LEU A 219 -3.18 -8.90 -10.97
N LEU A 220 -2.92 -7.85 -10.18
CA LEU A 220 -2.80 -7.96 -8.73
C LEU A 220 -4.07 -7.60 -7.97
N ALA A 221 -4.82 -6.57 -8.40
CA ALA A 221 -5.88 -5.99 -7.59
C ALA A 221 -7.22 -6.75 -7.67
N ASP A 222 -7.98 -6.73 -6.58
CA ASP A 222 -9.40 -7.10 -6.57
C ASP A 222 -10.25 -5.93 -7.09
N GLU A 223 -9.84 -4.71 -6.74
CA GLU A 223 -10.45 -3.46 -7.18
C GLU A 223 -9.36 -2.47 -7.60
N VAL A 224 -9.62 -1.71 -8.67
CA VAL A 224 -8.73 -0.66 -9.15
C VAL A 224 -9.45 0.67 -9.09
N ALA A 225 -8.94 1.58 -8.25
CA ALA A 225 -9.41 2.95 -8.17
C ALA A 225 -8.63 3.82 -9.16
N VAL A 226 -9.33 4.48 -10.07
CA VAL A 226 -8.74 5.37 -11.08
C VAL A 226 -8.83 6.80 -10.58
N ILE A 227 -7.68 7.46 -10.43
CA ILE A 227 -7.60 8.86 -10.01
C ILE A 227 -7.41 9.79 -11.21
N SER A 228 -8.16 10.91 -11.23
CA SER A 228 -8.06 11.94 -12.28
C SER A 228 -6.70 12.66 -12.24
N PRO A 229 -6.29 13.32 -13.35
CA PRO A 229 -5.25 14.34 -13.29
C PRO A 229 -5.58 15.42 -12.24
N ARG A 230 -4.54 16.12 -11.80
CA ARG A 230 -4.64 17.15 -10.74
C ARG A 230 -5.71 18.22 -11.01
N PRO A 231 -6.54 18.55 -10.01
CA PRO A 231 -6.62 17.96 -8.68
C PRO A 231 -7.24 16.56 -8.72
N GLY A 232 -6.53 15.59 -8.07
CA GLY A 232 -6.92 14.17 -8.08
C GLY A 232 -8.27 13.97 -7.40
N THR A 233 -9.17 13.30 -8.11
CA THR A 233 -10.46 12.79 -7.62
C THR A 233 -10.60 11.33 -8.06
N ILE A 234 -11.34 10.51 -7.34
CA ILE A 234 -11.65 9.16 -7.83
C ILE A 234 -12.66 9.27 -8.96
N LYS A 235 -12.25 8.88 -10.18
CA LYS A 235 -13.12 8.82 -11.36
C LYS A 235 -14.04 7.62 -11.31
N GLU A 236 -13.45 6.46 -11.03
CA GLU A 236 -14.15 5.18 -11.06
C GLU A 236 -13.40 4.16 -10.20
N ILE A 237 -14.13 3.20 -9.63
CA ILE A 237 -13.58 2.00 -8.99
C ILE A 237 -14.04 0.80 -9.81
N VAL A 238 -13.08 0.08 -10.40
CA VAL A 238 -13.32 -1.07 -11.26
C VAL A 238 -13.01 -2.34 -10.48
N LYS A 239 -14.02 -3.20 -10.28
CA LYS A 239 -13.83 -4.55 -9.73
C LYS A 239 -13.28 -5.48 -10.81
N ILE A 240 -12.25 -6.23 -10.49
CA ILE A 240 -11.61 -7.19 -11.40
C ILE A 240 -12.13 -8.59 -11.07
N ALA A 241 -13.11 -9.07 -11.83
CA ALA A 241 -13.80 -10.32 -11.56
C ALA A 241 -12.99 -11.61 -11.79
N PRO A 242 -12.11 -11.73 -12.83
CA PRO A 242 -11.34 -12.95 -13.05
C PRO A 242 -10.52 -13.36 -11.81
N PRO A 243 -10.52 -14.65 -11.44
CA PRO A 243 -9.74 -15.14 -10.31
C PRO A 243 -8.23 -15.05 -10.59
N ARG A 244 -7.42 -15.00 -9.53
CA ARG A 244 -5.95 -15.07 -9.61
C ARG A 244 -5.47 -16.53 -9.57
N PRO A 245 -4.39 -16.91 -10.28
CA PRO A 245 -3.51 -16.06 -11.09
C PRO A 245 -4.15 -15.62 -12.39
N ARG A 246 -3.90 -14.37 -12.81
CA ARG A 246 -4.39 -13.79 -14.06
C ARG A 246 -3.29 -13.66 -15.09
N ASP A 247 -3.65 -13.74 -16.37
CA ASP A 247 -2.76 -13.48 -17.49
C ASP A 247 -3.38 -12.38 -18.37
N VAL A 248 -2.62 -11.33 -18.68
CA VAL A 248 -3.07 -10.19 -19.49
C VAL A 248 -3.42 -10.57 -20.92
N THR A 249 -3.00 -11.76 -21.39
CA THR A 249 -3.33 -12.30 -22.72
C THR A 249 -4.70 -12.97 -22.77
N GLN A 250 -5.27 -13.32 -21.61
CA GLN A 250 -6.59 -13.93 -21.53
C GLN A 250 -7.68 -12.90 -21.88
N PRO A 251 -8.67 -13.26 -22.73
CA PRO A 251 -9.68 -12.31 -23.18
C PRO A 251 -10.48 -11.64 -22.07
N ASP A 252 -10.85 -12.38 -21.04
CA ASP A 252 -11.58 -11.91 -19.87
C ASP A 252 -10.77 -10.91 -19.01
N VAL A 253 -9.45 -11.05 -18.95
CA VAL A 253 -8.53 -10.11 -18.29
C VAL A 253 -8.24 -8.90 -19.19
N THR A 254 -8.07 -9.13 -20.50
CA THR A 254 -7.78 -8.06 -21.47
C THR A 254 -8.87 -6.98 -21.50
N VAL A 255 -10.14 -7.34 -21.33
CA VAL A 255 -11.27 -6.39 -21.24
C VAL A 255 -11.05 -5.36 -20.14
N TYR A 256 -10.62 -5.80 -18.94
CA TYR A 256 -10.34 -4.89 -17.82
C TYR A 256 -9.13 -4.00 -18.11
N LEU A 257 -8.08 -4.55 -18.70
CA LEU A 257 -6.89 -3.80 -19.09
C LEU A 257 -7.25 -2.67 -20.09
N GLN A 258 -8.08 -2.97 -21.09
CA GLN A 258 -8.55 -1.97 -22.07
C GLN A 258 -9.44 -0.91 -21.40
N ARG A 259 -10.38 -1.32 -20.54
CA ARG A 259 -11.24 -0.42 -19.79
C ARG A 259 -10.43 0.55 -18.92
N LEU A 260 -9.48 0.03 -18.14
CA LEU A 260 -8.64 0.85 -17.28
C LEU A 260 -7.76 1.82 -18.07
N ARG A 261 -7.22 1.41 -19.24
CA ARG A 261 -6.48 2.30 -20.14
C ARG A 261 -7.33 3.45 -20.67
N ALA A 262 -8.61 3.20 -20.97
CA ALA A 262 -9.54 4.23 -21.45
C ALA A 262 -9.94 5.24 -20.36
N LEU A 263 -9.74 4.89 -19.06
CA LEU A 263 -10.08 5.75 -17.92
C LEU A 263 -8.93 6.67 -17.49
N ILE A 264 -7.68 6.39 -17.86
CA ILE A 264 -6.53 7.23 -17.49
C ILE A 264 -6.37 8.40 -18.45
#